data_452fd00ac88e64e9035ca80aa4249738
#
_entry.id   452fd00ac88e64e9035ca80aa4249738
#
_cell.length_a   1.000
_cell.length_b   1.000
_cell.length_c   1.000
_cell.angle_alpha   90.00
_cell.angle_beta   90.00
_cell.angle_gamma   90.00
#
_symmetry.space_group_name_H-M   'P 1'
#
loop_
_entity.id
_entity.type
_entity.pdbx_description
1 polymer ?
#
loop_
_entity_poly.entity_id
_entity_poly.type
_entity_poly.pdbx_seq_one_letter_code
_entity_poly.pdbx_strand_id
1 'polypeptide(L)'
;GITACNTVDPPNIIVILADDLGYGELSSYGSTELNTPGIDQLATDGIRFTQGYCTSATCTPSRYGILTGEYPWKNERARILRGDAPLILKPGMLTLPSILNEAGYTTAVIGKWHLGLGNGNVNWNERVSPGPAEVGFDYSYILAATQDRTPTVLLENQKVIGLSQNDPLEVSYKNNFEGEPTGKNNPEMLKMHPSHGHNQSITNGISRIGYQRGGKSAMWIDEDLADTFTNVAVNFIRENKENPFFIYFTLHQ
;
A
#
# COMPACT_ATOMS: atom_id res chain seq x y z
N GLY A 1 -25.22 39.96 21.54
CA GLY A 1 -24.44 38.82 21.96
C GLY A 1 -24.22 37.93 20.73
N ILE A 2 -22.98 37.89 20.24
CA ILE A 2 -22.54 36.91 19.22
C ILE A 2 -22.30 35.63 20.00
N THR A 3 -23.21 34.67 19.87
CA THR A 3 -22.99 33.33 20.39
C THR A 3 -21.83 32.72 19.59
N ALA A 4 -20.67 32.55 20.22
CA ALA A 4 -19.58 31.81 19.65
C ALA A 4 -20.12 30.39 19.32
N CYS A 5 -20.16 30.06 18.05
CA CYS A 5 -20.36 28.69 17.61
C CYS A 5 -19.15 27.94 18.19
N ASN A 6 -19.37 26.99 19.10
CA ASN A 6 -18.31 26.08 19.51
C ASN A 6 -17.91 25.31 18.27
N THR A 7 -16.83 25.71 17.62
CA THR A 7 -16.19 24.93 16.58
C THR A 7 -15.65 23.68 17.25
N VAL A 8 -16.33 22.55 17.03
CA VAL A 8 -15.79 21.25 17.42
C VAL A 8 -14.56 21.03 16.51
N ASP A 9 -13.40 20.82 17.12
CA ASP A 9 -12.19 20.51 16.36
C ASP A 9 -12.45 19.28 15.49
N PRO A 10 -12.08 19.30 14.20
CA PRO A 10 -12.30 18.18 13.32
C PRO A 10 -11.54 16.93 13.82
N PRO A 11 -12.19 15.75 13.86
CA PRO A 11 -11.57 14.54 14.38
C PRO A 11 -10.45 14.05 13.45
N ASN A 12 -9.43 13.41 14.02
CA ASN A 12 -8.47 12.65 13.23
C ASN A 12 -9.15 11.44 12.60
N ILE A 13 -8.74 11.09 11.38
CA ILE A 13 -9.33 9.99 10.61
C ILE A 13 -8.25 8.98 10.26
N ILE A 14 -8.42 7.74 10.68
CA ILE A 14 -7.52 6.64 10.33
C ILE A 14 -8.34 5.51 9.71
N VAL A 15 -8.06 5.20 8.45
CA VAL A 15 -8.63 4.05 7.77
C VAL A 15 -7.59 2.94 7.75
N ILE A 16 -7.83 1.87 8.50
CA ILE A 16 -6.99 0.67 8.50
C ILE A 16 -7.62 -0.34 7.56
N LEU A 17 -6.92 -0.65 6.48
CA LEU A 17 -7.34 -1.65 5.49
C LEU A 17 -6.47 -2.90 5.63
N ALA A 18 -7.03 -3.98 6.14
CA ALA A 18 -6.40 -5.29 6.09
C ALA A 18 -6.53 -5.89 4.69
N ASP A 19 -5.45 -6.53 4.21
CA ASP A 19 -5.39 -7.18 2.91
C ASP A 19 -5.63 -8.67 3.08
N ASP A 20 -6.55 -9.23 2.28
CA ASP A 20 -6.90 -10.66 2.25
C ASP A 20 -7.35 -11.25 3.61
N LEU A 21 -7.87 -10.43 4.52
CA LEU A 21 -8.40 -10.86 5.81
C LEU A 21 -9.85 -11.32 5.68
N GLY A 22 -10.14 -12.56 6.05
CA GLY A 22 -11.48 -13.12 6.04
C GLY A 22 -12.35 -12.62 7.20
N TYR A 23 -13.67 -12.54 6.99
CA TYR A 23 -14.64 -12.09 7.99
C TYR A 23 -14.51 -12.81 9.35
N GLY A 24 -14.29 -14.12 9.33
CA GLY A 24 -14.20 -14.95 10.53
C GLY A 24 -12.83 -15.02 11.19
N GLU A 25 -11.85 -14.24 10.75
CA GLU A 25 -10.47 -14.31 11.25
C GLU A 25 -10.20 -13.39 12.44
N LEU A 26 -11.09 -12.44 12.71
CA LEU A 26 -11.00 -11.58 13.90
C LEU A 26 -11.76 -12.18 15.08
N SER A 27 -11.18 -12.10 16.28
CA SER A 27 -11.85 -12.61 17.50
C SER A 27 -13.13 -11.86 17.81
N SER A 28 -13.24 -10.58 17.50
CA SER A 28 -14.49 -9.82 17.59
C SER A 28 -15.62 -10.32 16.65
N TYR A 29 -15.26 -11.08 15.61
CA TYR A 29 -16.20 -11.74 14.70
C TYR A 29 -16.31 -13.25 14.92
N GLY A 30 -15.72 -13.76 16.02
CA GLY A 30 -15.91 -15.15 16.47
C GLY A 30 -14.74 -16.09 16.13
N SER A 31 -13.60 -15.59 15.69
CA SER A 31 -12.38 -16.44 15.57
C SER A 31 -11.99 -17.01 16.91
N THR A 32 -11.68 -18.31 16.93
CA THR A 32 -11.09 -19.02 18.07
C THR A 32 -9.61 -19.33 17.88
N GLU A 33 -9.11 -19.17 16.65
CA GLU A 33 -7.74 -19.47 16.24
C GLU A 33 -6.82 -18.27 16.43
N LEU A 34 -7.34 -17.07 16.21
CA LEU A 34 -6.60 -15.83 16.31
C LEU A 34 -7.12 -14.96 17.45
N ASN A 35 -6.21 -14.34 18.18
CA ASN A 35 -6.53 -13.34 19.19
C ASN A 35 -6.13 -11.95 18.69
N THR A 36 -7.12 -11.06 18.52
CA THR A 36 -6.95 -9.72 17.97
C THR A 36 -7.35 -8.62 18.96
N PRO A 37 -6.73 -8.53 20.15
CA PRO A 37 -7.21 -7.70 21.26
C PRO A 37 -7.28 -6.21 20.92
N GLY A 38 -6.38 -5.68 20.10
CA GLY A 38 -6.41 -4.27 19.67
C GLY A 38 -7.63 -3.94 18.79
N ILE A 39 -7.96 -4.84 17.87
CA ILE A 39 -9.15 -4.68 17.01
C ILE A 39 -10.43 -4.93 17.80
N ASP A 40 -10.42 -5.89 18.73
CA ASP A 40 -11.56 -6.18 19.60
C ASP A 40 -11.88 -5.00 20.51
N GLN A 41 -10.85 -4.27 20.97
CA GLN A 41 -11.05 -3.03 21.74
C GLN A 41 -11.76 -1.96 20.89
N LEU A 42 -11.35 -1.80 19.62
CA LEU A 42 -12.06 -0.89 18.70
C LEU A 42 -13.52 -1.28 18.51
N ALA A 43 -13.81 -2.58 18.40
CA ALA A 43 -15.17 -3.08 18.28
C ALA A 43 -16.01 -2.86 19.55
N THR A 44 -15.37 -2.84 20.74
CA THR A 44 -16.00 -2.58 22.04
C THR A 44 -16.29 -1.10 22.25
N ASP A 45 -15.35 -0.25 21.88
CA ASP A 45 -15.43 1.21 22.09
C ASP A 45 -16.21 1.94 21.00
N GLY A 46 -16.45 1.26 19.87
CA GLY A 46 -17.07 1.82 18.68
C GLY A 46 -18.28 1.05 18.16
N ILE A 47 -18.38 0.96 16.84
CA ILE A 47 -19.47 0.27 16.15
C ILE A 47 -18.89 -0.91 15.36
N ARG A 48 -19.42 -2.10 15.61
CA ARG A 48 -19.13 -3.30 14.84
C ARG A 48 -20.20 -3.56 13.80
N PHE A 49 -19.81 -3.53 12.51
CA PHE A 49 -20.72 -3.84 11.41
C PHE A 49 -20.75 -5.33 11.13
N THR A 50 -21.93 -5.94 11.18
CA THR A 50 -22.13 -7.37 10.86
C THR A 50 -22.47 -7.60 9.39
N GLN A 51 -22.75 -6.56 8.63
CA GLN A 51 -23.13 -6.56 7.22
C GLN A 51 -22.32 -5.49 6.44
N GLY A 52 -21.01 -5.51 6.57
CA GLY A 52 -20.09 -4.64 5.83
C GLY A 52 -19.53 -5.37 4.59
N TYR A 53 -19.60 -4.75 3.41
CA TYR A 53 -19.16 -5.37 2.16
C TYR A 53 -18.18 -4.45 1.42
N CYS A 54 -17.10 -5.04 0.92
CA CYS A 54 -16.20 -4.37 -0.01
C CYS A 54 -16.87 -4.18 -1.38
N THR A 55 -16.48 -3.14 -2.10
CA THR A 55 -16.96 -2.90 -3.48
C THR A 55 -16.44 -3.91 -4.50
N SER A 56 -15.41 -4.68 -4.14
CA SER A 56 -14.82 -5.76 -4.92
C SER A 56 -14.12 -6.75 -4.00
N ALA A 57 -13.91 -7.97 -4.49
CA ALA A 57 -13.23 -9.04 -3.75
C ALA A 57 -11.68 -9.02 -3.90
N THR A 58 -11.11 -8.03 -4.60
CA THR A 58 -9.66 -7.99 -4.90
C THR A 58 -9.06 -6.61 -4.61
N CYS A 59 -7.73 -6.60 -4.41
CA CYS A 59 -6.93 -5.47 -3.92
C CYS A 59 -7.18 -4.14 -4.65
N THR A 60 -6.70 -4.00 -5.89
CA THR A 60 -6.77 -2.76 -6.69
C THR A 60 -8.20 -2.24 -6.85
N PRO A 61 -9.18 -3.06 -7.23
CA PRO A 61 -10.56 -2.58 -7.37
C PRO A 61 -11.17 -2.07 -6.07
N SER A 62 -10.95 -2.75 -4.94
CA SER A 62 -11.43 -2.28 -3.62
C SER A 62 -10.78 -0.96 -3.22
N ARG A 63 -9.46 -0.82 -3.40
CA ARG A 63 -8.70 0.40 -3.10
C ARG A 63 -9.15 1.57 -3.97
N TYR A 64 -9.42 1.31 -5.26
CA TYR A 64 -10.02 2.30 -6.16
C TYR A 64 -11.36 2.79 -5.61
N GLY A 65 -12.25 1.87 -5.24
CA GLY A 65 -13.57 2.21 -4.70
C GLY A 65 -13.50 3.04 -3.41
N ILE A 66 -12.58 2.68 -2.47
CA ILE A 66 -12.39 3.41 -1.21
C ILE A 66 -11.92 4.85 -1.48
N LEU A 67 -10.95 5.04 -2.36
CA LEU A 67 -10.36 6.36 -2.58
C LEU A 67 -11.21 7.27 -3.47
N THR A 68 -12.04 6.72 -4.36
CA THR A 68 -12.81 7.52 -5.34
C THR A 68 -14.30 7.62 -5.03
N GLY A 69 -14.84 6.74 -4.16
CA GLY A 69 -16.28 6.59 -3.97
C GLY A 69 -17.01 6.00 -5.20
N GLU A 70 -16.27 5.53 -6.22
CA GLU A 70 -16.84 4.95 -7.43
C GLU A 70 -16.73 3.42 -7.42
N TYR A 71 -17.72 2.76 -7.99
CA TYR A 71 -17.61 1.32 -8.23
C TYR A 71 -16.51 1.00 -9.25
N PRO A 72 -15.65 -0.01 -8.98
CA PRO A 72 -14.48 -0.29 -9.81
C PRO A 72 -14.81 -0.70 -11.25
N TRP A 73 -15.99 -1.27 -11.53
CA TRP A 73 -16.39 -1.61 -12.91
C TRP A 73 -16.58 -0.40 -13.83
N LYS A 74 -16.64 0.82 -13.29
CA LYS A 74 -16.64 2.06 -14.07
C LYS A 74 -15.28 2.40 -14.67
N ASN A 75 -14.22 1.75 -14.19
CA ASN A 75 -12.86 1.95 -14.67
C ASN A 75 -12.28 0.60 -15.12
N GLU A 76 -12.17 0.38 -16.42
CA GLU A 76 -11.63 -0.85 -17.01
C GLU A 76 -10.20 -1.18 -16.54
N ARG A 77 -9.45 -0.18 -16.07
CA ARG A 77 -8.10 -0.33 -15.52
C ARG A 77 -8.10 -0.77 -14.06
N ALA A 78 -9.23 -0.70 -13.35
CA ALA A 78 -9.36 -1.12 -11.95
C ALA A 78 -9.46 -2.65 -11.85
N ARG A 79 -8.35 -3.32 -12.16
CA ARG A 79 -8.12 -4.76 -12.05
C ARG A 79 -6.79 -5.00 -11.33
N ILE A 80 -6.47 -6.23 -10.93
CA ILE A 80 -5.19 -6.55 -10.28
C ILE A 80 -4.04 -6.08 -11.16
N LEU A 81 -3.20 -5.20 -10.63
CA LEU A 81 -2.12 -4.54 -11.35
C LEU A 81 -0.78 -5.25 -11.14
N ARG A 82 0.12 -5.09 -12.11
CA ARG A 82 1.54 -5.39 -11.97
C ARG A 82 2.22 -4.26 -11.18
N GLY A 83 3.43 -4.54 -10.64
CA GLY A 83 4.19 -3.53 -9.90
C GLY A 83 4.64 -2.34 -10.75
N ASP A 84 4.79 -2.51 -12.05
CA ASP A 84 5.15 -1.48 -13.03
C ASP A 84 3.95 -0.83 -13.73
N ALA A 85 2.73 -1.12 -13.28
CA ALA A 85 1.52 -0.59 -13.92
C ALA A 85 1.42 0.93 -13.76
N PRO A 86 0.91 1.65 -14.77
CA PRO A 86 0.66 3.09 -14.66
C PRO A 86 -0.44 3.38 -13.64
N LEU A 87 -0.38 4.56 -13.04
CA LEU A 87 -1.41 5.04 -12.11
C LEU A 87 -2.79 4.99 -12.79
N ILE A 88 -3.77 4.37 -12.13
CA ILE A 88 -5.14 4.25 -12.66
C ILE A 88 -6.07 5.36 -12.18
N LEU A 89 -5.69 6.08 -11.12
CA LEU A 89 -6.34 7.30 -10.67
C LEU A 89 -5.88 8.46 -11.57
N LYS A 90 -6.82 9.24 -12.07
CA LYS A 90 -6.45 10.41 -12.88
C LYS A 90 -5.97 11.54 -11.97
N PRO A 91 -4.80 12.15 -12.22
CA PRO A 91 -4.40 13.35 -11.51
C PRO A 91 -5.50 14.43 -11.56
N GLY A 92 -5.78 15.04 -10.40
CA GLY A 92 -6.84 16.05 -10.28
C GLY A 92 -8.28 15.51 -10.21
N MET A 93 -8.48 14.18 -10.21
CA MET A 93 -9.81 13.64 -9.89
C MET A 93 -10.12 13.82 -8.40
N LEU A 94 -11.41 13.96 -8.10
CA LEU A 94 -11.88 14.00 -6.72
C LEU A 94 -11.64 12.65 -6.03
N THR A 95 -10.88 12.68 -4.94
CA THR A 95 -10.55 11.50 -4.14
C THR A 95 -10.78 11.79 -2.64
N LEU A 96 -10.91 10.75 -1.83
CA LEU A 96 -11.02 10.91 -0.39
C LEU A 96 -9.88 11.77 0.21
N PRO A 97 -8.59 11.49 -0.08
CA PRO A 97 -7.52 12.36 0.42
C PRO A 97 -7.58 13.79 -0.13
N SER A 98 -7.96 14.02 -1.40
CA SER A 98 -8.05 15.38 -1.93
C SER A 98 -9.16 16.20 -1.25
N ILE A 99 -10.31 15.60 -0.97
CA ILE A 99 -11.40 16.24 -0.23
C ILE A 99 -10.96 16.60 1.19
N LEU A 100 -10.27 15.70 1.87
CA LEU A 100 -9.80 15.92 3.23
C LEU A 100 -8.66 16.94 3.27
N ASN A 101 -7.77 16.93 2.29
CA ASN A 101 -6.72 17.95 2.15
C ASN A 101 -7.33 19.35 1.97
N GLU A 102 -8.33 19.50 1.09
CA GLU A 102 -9.08 20.76 0.92
C GLU A 102 -9.80 21.20 2.21
N ALA A 103 -10.19 20.24 3.06
CA ALA A 103 -10.79 20.51 4.36
C ALA A 103 -9.75 20.82 5.47
N GLY A 104 -8.46 20.90 5.14
CA GLY A 104 -7.37 21.25 6.06
C GLY A 104 -6.75 20.07 6.81
N TYR A 105 -7.00 18.85 6.39
CA TYR A 105 -6.33 17.67 6.93
C TYR A 105 -4.95 17.47 6.30
N THR A 106 -3.96 17.10 7.11
CA THR A 106 -2.71 16.53 6.60
C THR A 106 -2.95 15.07 6.25
N THR A 107 -2.68 14.67 5.01
CA THR A 107 -3.09 13.37 4.47
C THR A 107 -1.89 12.44 4.22
N ALA A 108 -2.01 11.18 4.63
CA ALA A 108 -0.97 10.18 4.44
C ALA A 108 -1.50 8.85 3.90
N VAL A 109 -0.71 8.19 3.04
CA VAL A 109 -0.86 6.77 2.71
C VAL A 109 0.38 6.00 3.15
N ILE A 110 0.17 4.94 3.94
CA ILE A 110 1.25 4.13 4.51
C ILE A 110 0.91 2.66 4.30
N GLY A 111 1.83 1.91 3.65
CA GLY A 111 1.68 0.49 3.36
C GLY A 111 1.47 0.15 1.88
N LYS A 112 0.61 -0.81 1.58
CA LYS A 112 0.35 -1.29 0.22
C LYS A 112 -0.42 -0.27 -0.62
N TRP A 113 0.17 0.18 -1.73
CA TRP A 113 -0.49 1.11 -2.67
C TRP A 113 -1.37 0.39 -3.69
N HIS A 114 -0.80 -0.35 -4.58
CA HIS A 114 -1.42 -1.20 -5.61
C HIS A 114 -2.46 -0.49 -6.51
N LEU A 115 -2.24 0.78 -6.80
CA LEU A 115 -3.06 1.57 -7.73
C LEU A 115 -2.28 2.06 -8.94
N GLY A 116 -1.06 1.53 -9.11
CA GLY A 116 -0.14 1.93 -10.16
C GLY A 116 0.63 3.21 -9.84
N LEU A 117 1.73 3.42 -10.57
CA LEU A 117 2.64 4.55 -10.42
C LEU A 117 3.17 4.98 -11.79
N GLY A 118 3.35 6.27 -11.96
CA GLY A 118 3.85 6.82 -13.24
C GLY A 118 2.88 6.62 -14.41
N ASN A 119 3.42 6.64 -15.60
CA ASN A 119 2.68 6.57 -16.87
C ASN A 119 2.94 5.26 -17.66
N GLY A 120 3.50 4.21 -17.01
CA GLY A 120 3.73 2.89 -17.60
C GLY A 120 5.19 2.56 -17.92
N ASN A 121 6.09 3.56 -18.00
CA ASN A 121 7.53 3.36 -18.07
C ASN A 121 8.16 4.01 -16.83
N VAL A 122 8.22 3.25 -15.73
CA VAL A 122 8.69 3.79 -14.46
C VAL A 122 10.22 3.76 -14.41
N ASN A 123 10.85 4.93 -14.22
CA ASN A 123 12.24 5.03 -13.81
C ASN A 123 12.30 5.01 -12.28
N TRP A 124 12.63 3.85 -11.70
CA TRP A 124 12.71 3.65 -10.26
C TRP A 124 13.89 4.39 -9.60
N ASN A 125 14.83 4.91 -10.41
CA ASN A 125 16.02 5.61 -9.92
C ASN A 125 15.78 7.11 -9.71
N GLU A 126 14.58 7.58 -10.02
CA GLU A 126 14.15 8.96 -9.87
C GLU A 126 12.84 9.04 -9.09
N ARG A 127 12.31 10.24 -8.87
CA ARG A 127 10.97 10.42 -8.32
C ARG A 127 9.93 9.93 -9.33
N VAL A 128 9.13 8.97 -8.94
CA VAL A 128 8.06 8.40 -9.79
C VAL A 128 6.81 9.29 -9.72
N SER A 129 6.39 9.84 -10.86
CA SER A 129 5.18 10.67 -10.96
C SER A 129 4.42 10.33 -12.26
N PRO A 130 3.08 10.36 -12.25
CA PRO A 130 2.19 10.62 -11.11
C PRO A 130 2.13 9.45 -10.09
N GLY A 131 1.72 9.75 -8.87
CA GLY A 131 1.57 8.80 -7.78
C GLY A 131 0.63 9.31 -6.68
N PRO A 132 0.83 8.94 -5.41
CA PRO A 132 -0.02 9.36 -4.30
C PRO A 132 -0.16 10.88 -4.15
N ALA A 133 0.89 11.66 -4.37
CA ALA A 133 0.83 13.12 -4.25
C ALA A 133 -0.15 13.75 -5.26
N GLU A 134 -0.18 13.24 -6.49
CA GLU A 134 -1.05 13.77 -7.54
C GLU A 134 -2.54 13.40 -7.36
N VAL A 135 -2.84 12.61 -6.34
CA VAL A 135 -4.23 12.24 -5.99
C VAL A 135 -4.62 12.68 -4.57
N GLY A 136 -3.84 13.58 -3.96
CA GLY A 136 -4.22 14.31 -2.75
C GLY A 136 -3.57 13.84 -1.45
N PHE A 137 -2.51 13.03 -1.49
CA PHE A 137 -1.74 12.70 -0.29
C PHE A 137 -0.53 13.61 -0.13
N ASP A 138 -0.39 14.24 1.06
CA ASP A 138 0.77 15.06 1.41
C ASP A 138 2.00 14.21 1.71
N TYR A 139 1.79 13.01 2.26
CA TYR A 139 2.82 12.06 2.61
C TYR A 139 2.52 10.67 2.09
N SER A 140 3.52 9.97 1.63
CA SER A 140 3.39 8.57 1.23
C SER A 140 4.61 7.74 1.62
N TYR A 141 4.37 6.56 2.21
CA TYR A 141 5.38 5.55 2.49
C TYR A 141 4.83 4.18 2.11
N ILE A 142 5.20 3.70 0.94
CA ILE A 142 4.46 2.63 0.28
C ILE A 142 5.35 1.54 -0.33
N LEU A 143 4.79 0.32 -0.45
CA LEU A 143 5.22 -0.61 -1.48
C LEU A 143 4.31 -0.45 -2.73
N ALA A 144 4.89 -0.57 -3.91
CA ALA A 144 4.25 -0.18 -5.18
C ALA A 144 2.99 -1.02 -5.50
N ALA A 145 3.05 -2.33 -5.26
CA ALA A 145 1.95 -3.25 -5.56
C ALA A 145 1.66 -4.18 -4.37
N THR A 146 2.19 -5.39 -4.40
CA THR A 146 2.03 -6.42 -3.37
C THR A 146 3.39 -6.99 -3.00
N GLN A 147 3.50 -7.62 -1.84
CA GLN A 147 4.75 -8.20 -1.37
C GLN A 147 5.29 -9.29 -2.31
N ASP A 148 4.41 -10.00 -3.00
CA ASP A 148 4.76 -11.05 -3.97
C ASP A 148 5.23 -10.53 -5.33
N ARG A 149 5.34 -9.21 -5.53
CA ARG A 149 5.68 -8.58 -6.83
C ARG A 149 6.91 -7.70 -6.76
N THR A 150 7.62 -7.64 -7.89
CA THR A 150 8.66 -6.62 -8.10
C THR A 150 8.04 -5.25 -8.43
N PRO A 151 8.70 -4.12 -8.07
CA PRO A 151 9.94 -4.03 -7.34
C PRO A 151 9.78 -4.33 -5.85
N THR A 152 10.79 -4.95 -5.25
CA THR A 152 10.82 -5.27 -3.83
C THR A 152 11.52 -4.18 -3.02
N VAL A 153 11.05 -2.94 -3.21
CA VAL A 153 11.57 -1.73 -2.57
C VAL A 153 10.45 -0.85 -2.03
N LEU A 154 10.74 -0.08 -1.01
CA LEU A 154 9.81 0.89 -0.44
C LEU A 154 10.05 2.28 -1.06
N LEU A 155 8.97 3.03 -1.22
CA LEU A 155 9.02 4.40 -1.71
C LEU A 155 8.51 5.35 -0.62
N GLU A 156 9.29 6.40 -0.35
CA GLU A 156 8.85 7.54 0.44
C GLU A 156 8.69 8.76 -0.47
N ASN A 157 7.52 9.37 -0.42
CA ASN A 157 7.18 10.52 -1.28
C ASN A 157 7.55 10.28 -2.75
N GLN A 158 7.23 9.06 -3.22
CA GLN A 158 7.42 8.60 -4.59
C GLN A 158 8.89 8.42 -5.01
N LYS A 159 9.84 8.35 -4.05
CA LYS A 159 11.25 7.99 -4.29
C LYS A 159 11.59 6.68 -3.60
N VAL A 160 12.35 5.83 -4.28
CA VAL A 160 12.87 4.59 -3.67
C VAL A 160 13.85 4.93 -2.56
N ILE A 161 13.63 4.33 -1.38
CA ILE A 161 14.44 4.56 -0.18
C ILE A 161 15.70 3.69 -0.24
N GLY A 162 16.84 4.26 0.15
CA GLY A 162 18.11 3.52 0.27
C GLY A 162 18.73 3.09 -1.06
N LEU A 163 18.25 3.59 -2.19
CA LEU A 163 18.77 3.22 -3.51
C LEU A 163 20.15 3.84 -3.74
N SER A 164 21.12 2.99 -4.09
CA SER A 164 22.47 3.41 -4.46
C SER A 164 22.55 3.80 -5.94
N GLN A 165 23.18 4.93 -6.25
CA GLN A 165 23.46 5.33 -7.63
C GLN A 165 24.38 4.35 -8.38
N ASN A 166 25.20 3.59 -7.63
CA ASN A 166 26.12 2.61 -8.20
C ASN A 166 25.45 1.23 -8.45
N ASP A 167 24.19 1.05 -8.01
CA ASP A 167 23.42 -0.17 -8.19
C ASP A 167 21.96 0.19 -8.57
N PRO A 168 21.76 0.71 -9.80
CA PRO A 168 20.46 1.17 -10.25
C PRO A 168 19.44 0.04 -10.32
N LEU A 169 18.19 0.37 -10.00
CA LEU A 169 17.08 -0.57 -10.01
C LEU A 169 16.44 -0.65 -11.39
N GLU A 170 16.34 -1.85 -11.93
CA GLU A 170 15.62 -2.16 -13.15
C GLU A 170 14.53 -3.20 -12.88
N VAL A 171 13.35 -3.02 -13.47
CA VAL A 171 12.18 -3.89 -13.30
C VAL A 171 11.59 -4.25 -14.66
N SER A 172 11.23 -5.51 -14.86
CA SER A 172 10.58 -5.99 -16.07
C SER A 172 9.48 -6.99 -15.74
N TYR A 173 8.38 -6.91 -16.46
CA TYR A 173 7.30 -7.91 -16.42
C TYR A 173 7.19 -8.71 -17.72
N LYS A 174 8.20 -8.59 -18.58
CA LYS A 174 8.25 -9.31 -19.86
C LYS A 174 9.32 -10.38 -19.85
N ASN A 175 10.56 -10.00 -19.60
CA ASN A 175 11.72 -10.88 -19.70
C ASN A 175 12.60 -10.74 -18.47
N ASN A 176 13.29 -11.84 -18.11
CA ASN A 176 14.34 -11.80 -17.09
C ASN A 176 15.55 -11.01 -17.60
N PHE A 177 16.31 -10.49 -16.68
CA PHE A 177 17.63 -9.92 -16.96
C PHE A 177 18.67 -11.03 -17.07
N GLU A 178 19.61 -10.86 -17.98
CA GLU A 178 20.67 -11.85 -18.20
C GLU A 178 21.49 -12.08 -16.92
N GLY A 179 21.67 -13.35 -16.57
CA GLY A 179 22.42 -13.78 -15.39
C GLY A 179 21.64 -13.71 -14.07
N GLU A 180 20.44 -13.13 -14.02
CA GLU A 180 19.65 -13.05 -12.79
C GLU A 180 18.93 -14.38 -12.49
N PRO A 181 19.02 -14.90 -11.24
CA PRO A 181 18.36 -16.13 -10.85
C PRO A 181 16.86 -15.97 -10.76
N THR A 182 16.14 -17.08 -10.99
CA THR A 182 14.69 -17.12 -10.83
C THR A 182 14.28 -18.29 -9.94
N GLY A 183 13.15 -18.17 -9.24
CA GLY A 183 12.62 -19.26 -8.43
C GLY A 183 12.31 -20.52 -9.25
N LYS A 184 12.02 -20.36 -10.55
CA LYS A 184 11.82 -21.48 -11.47
C LYS A 184 13.12 -22.28 -11.75
N ASN A 185 14.22 -21.57 -11.95
CA ASN A 185 15.48 -22.19 -12.39
C ASN A 185 16.44 -22.46 -11.23
N ASN A 186 16.25 -21.79 -10.09
CA ASN A 186 17.12 -21.86 -8.92
C ASN A 186 16.30 -22.10 -7.63
N PRO A 187 15.53 -23.19 -7.55
CA PRO A 187 14.68 -23.48 -6.38
C PRO A 187 15.49 -23.69 -5.09
N GLU A 188 16.75 -24.06 -5.19
CA GLU A 188 17.68 -24.23 -4.07
C GLU A 188 18.01 -22.91 -3.34
N MET A 189 17.74 -21.76 -3.96
CA MET A 189 17.93 -20.43 -3.36
C MET A 189 16.72 -19.96 -2.55
N LEU A 190 15.64 -20.73 -2.51
CA LEU A 190 14.38 -20.32 -1.89
C LEU A 190 14.30 -20.76 -0.44
N LYS A 191 13.85 -19.88 0.47
CA LYS A 191 13.47 -20.17 1.85
C LYS A 191 12.17 -20.97 1.95
N MET A 192 11.27 -20.80 0.96
CA MET A 192 9.95 -21.40 0.93
C MET A 192 9.59 -21.82 -0.49
N HIS A 193 8.75 -22.82 -0.62
CA HIS A 193 8.27 -23.29 -1.91
C HIS A 193 7.47 -22.20 -2.60
N PRO A 194 7.73 -21.87 -3.89
CA PRO A 194 6.96 -20.87 -4.60
C PRO A 194 5.54 -21.38 -4.87
N SER A 195 4.56 -20.49 -4.77
CA SER A 195 3.23 -20.77 -5.28
C SER A 195 3.23 -20.74 -6.82
N HIS A 196 2.19 -21.31 -7.41
CA HIS A 196 2.07 -21.39 -8.87
C HIS A 196 2.10 -19.99 -9.53
N GLY A 197 3.04 -19.77 -10.45
CA GLY A 197 3.21 -18.48 -11.13
C GLY A 197 4.05 -17.43 -10.39
N HIS A 198 4.38 -17.64 -9.12
CA HIS A 198 5.24 -16.74 -8.31
C HIS A 198 6.67 -17.29 -8.26
N ASN A 199 7.32 -17.43 -9.43
CA ASN A 199 8.57 -18.14 -9.56
C ASN A 199 9.62 -17.39 -10.41
N GLN A 200 9.50 -16.06 -10.46
CA GLN A 200 10.42 -15.19 -11.22
C GLN A 200 11.55 -14.68 -10.32
N SER A 201 11.85 -13.39 -10.25
CA SER A 201 13.00 -12.90 -9.46
C SER A 201 12.98 -13.36 -8.01
N ILE A 202 14.16 -13.62 -7.46
CA ILE A 202 14.35 -14.00 -6.06
C ILE A 202 14.83 -12.80 -5.26
N THR A 203 14.10 -12.47 -4.20
CA THR A 203 14.49 -11.46 -3.21
C THR A 203 14.34 -12.04 -1.81
N ASN A 204 15.38 -11.95 -0.99
CA ASN A 204 15.41 -12.51 0.37
C ASN A 204 15.04 -14.00 0.45
N GLY A 205 15.38 -14.79 -0.58
CA GLY A 205 15.02 -16.19 -0.67
C GLY A 205 13.54 -16.46 -0.97
N ILE A 206 12.81 -15.46 -1.44
CA ILE A 206 11.40 -15.58 -1.86
C ILE A 206 11.29 -15.20 -3.33
N SER A 207 10.67 -16.06 -4.14
CA SER A 207 10.42 -15.75 -5.54
C SER A 207 9.20 -14.86 -5.72
N ARG A 208 9.27 -13.96 -6.70
CA ARG A 208 8.28 -12.92 -6.93
C ARG A 208 7.61 -13.07 -8.30
N ILE A 209 6.56 -12.31 -8.53
CA ILE A 209 6.02 -12.04 -9.86
C ILE A 209 6.76 -10.82 -10.42
N GLY A 210 7.30 -10.93 -11.62
CA GLY A 210 8.13 -9.91 -12.26
C GLY A 210 9.62 -10.15 -12.03
N TYR A 211 10.41 -9.41 -12.79
CA TYR A 211 11.86 -9.50 -12.80
C TYR A 211 12.46 -8.20 -12.30
N GLN A 212 13.54 -8.31 -11.53
CA GLN A 212 14.26 -7.18 -10.95
C GLN A 212 15.75 -7.44 -11.04
N ARG A 213 16.52 -6.39 -11.35
CA ARG A 213 17.97 -6.36 -11.28
C ARG A 213 18.42 -5.10 -10.56
N GLY A 214 19.50 -5.18 -9.80
CA GLY A 214 20.03 -4.05 -9.02
C GLY A 214 19.14 -3.66 -7.85
N GLY A 215 19.39 -2.49 -7.29
CA GLY A 215 18.69 -1.95 -6.14
C GLY A 215 18.86 -2.73 -4.85
N LYS A 216 19.94 -3.50 -4.71
CA LYS A 216 20.16 -4.43 -3.58
C LYS A 216 20.12 -3.75 -2.22
N SER A 217 20.65 -2.52 -2.13
CA SER A 217 20.64 -1.74 -0.88
C SER A 217 19.28 -1.21 -0.48
N ALA A 218 18.33 -1.18 -1.41
CA ALA A 218 16.98 -0.68 -1.22
C ALA A 218 15.93 -1.78 -0.99
N MET A 219 16.31 -3.06 -1.19
CA MET A 219 15.39 -4.17 -1.03
C MET A 219 14.90 -4.26 0.42
N TRP A 220 13.57 -4.37 0.59
CA TRP A 220 13.01 -4.61 1.92
C TRP A 220 13.36 -5.99 2.46
N ILE A 221 13.26 -6.15 3.78
CA ILE A 221 13.22 -7.44 4.46
C ILE A 221 11.76 -7.76 4.74
N ASP A 222 11.29 -8.91 4.29
CA ASP A 222 9.86 -9.28 4.35
C ASP A 222 9.35 -9.33 5.78
N GLU A 223 10.16 -9.84 6.69
CA GLU A 223 9.86 -9.99 8.10
C GLU A 223 9.72 -8.64 8.83
N ASP A 224 10.33 -7.57 8.31
CA ASP A 224 10.35 -6.24 8.94
C ASP A 224 9.23 -5.30 8.43
N LEU A 225 8.48 -5.68 7.40
CA LEU A 225 7.52 -4.79 6.74
C LEU A 225 6.42 -4.29 7.67
N ALA A 226 5.85 -5.17 8.50
CA ALA A 226 4.77 -4.83 9.42
C ALA A 226 5.23 -3.78 10.46
N ASP A 227 6.40 -4.01 11.07
CA ASP A 227 6.98 -3.08 12.04
C ASP A 227 7.39 -1.77 11.38
N THR A 228 7.95 -1.83 10.17
CA THR A 228 8.32 -0.65 9.39
C THR A 228 7.11 0.25 9.14
N PHE A 229 6.04 -0.27 8.58
CA PHE A 229 4.83 0.52 8.32
C PHE A 229 4.16 1.02 9.59
N THR A 230 4.13 0.21 10.65
CA THR A 230 3.58 0.61 11.95
C THR A 230 4.38 1.76 12.56
N ASN A 231 5.71 1.67 12.54
CA ASN A 231 6.58 2.73 13.06
C ASN A 231 6.40 4.05 12.28
N VAL A 232 6.31 3.97 10.95
CA VAL A 232 6.06 5.15 10.10
C VAL A 232 4.69 5.78 10.43
N ALA A 233 3.65 4.97 10.59
CA ALA A 233 2.31 5.47 10.93
C ALA A 233 2.28 6.13 12.31
N VAL A 234 2.91 5.50 13.31
CA VAL A 234 3.00 6.06 14.67
C VAL A 234 3.80 7.37 14.69
N ASN A 235 4.88 7.46 13.93
CA ASN A 235 5.67 8.69 13.83
C ASN A 235 4.86 9.80 13.15
N PHE A 236 4.16 9.49 12.05
CA PHE A 236 3.28 10.46 11.39
C PHE A 236 2.21 11.00 12.35
N ILE A 237 1.57 10.15 13.16
CA ILE A 237 0.60 10.56 14.17
C ILE A 237 1.23 11.50 15.18
N ARG A 238 2.43 11.18 15.70
CA ARG A 238 3.14 12.01 16.68
C ARG A 238 3.50 13.39 16.15
N GLU A 239 3.91 13.47 14.90
CA GLU A 239 4.30 14.71 14.24
C GLU A 239 3.10 15.60 13.88
N ASN A 240 1.92 15.01 13.65
CA ASN A 240 0.73 15.74 13.20
C ASN A 240 -0.39 15.85 14.24
N LYS A 241 -0.17 15.45 15.50
CA LYS A 241 -1.22 15.38 16.55
C LYS A 241 -1.89 16.71 16.89
N GLU A 242 -1.27 17.84 16.57
CA GLU A 242 -1.79 19.19 16.86
C GLU A 242 -2.74 19.73 15.76
N ASN A 243 -2.82 19.02 14.62
CA ASN A 243 -3.67 19.37 13.49
C ASN A 243 -4.50 18.16 13.06
N PRO A 244 -5.64 18.35 12.41
CA PRO A 244 -6.41 17.22 11.88
C PRO A 244 -5.61 16.48 10.82
N PHE A 245 -5.58 15.17 10.91
CA PHE A 245 -4.89 14.33 9.95
C PHE A 245 -5.78 13.18 9.46
N PHE A 246 -5.47 12.71 8.26
CA PHE A 246 -6.03 11.51 7.66
C PHE A 246 -4.92 10.53 7.31
N ILE A 247 -5.04 9.28 7.76
CA ILE A 247 -4.15 8.18 7.38
C ILE A 247 -4.94 7.10 6.66
N TYR A 248 -4.53 6.76 5.46
CA TYR A 248 -4.90 5.53 4.77
C TYR A 248 -3.81 4.49 5.04
N PHE A 249 -3.99 3.73 6.13
CA PHE A 249 -3.06 2.71 6.59
C PHE A 249 -3.43 1.35 6.01
N THR A 250 -2.66 0.90 5.06
CA THR A 250 -2.97 -0.29 4.27
C THR A 250 -1.99 -1.40 4.62
N LEU A 251 -2.46 -2.26 5.52
CA LEU A 251 -1.69 -3.41 5.97
C LEU A 251 -1.41 -4.35 4.78
N HIS A 252 -0.32 -5.08 4.90
CA HIS A 252 0.05 -6.16 4.00
C HIS A 252 0.42 -7.38 4.86
N GLN A 253 -0.09 -8.54 4.50
CA GLN A 253 0.21 -9.82 5.12
C GLN A 253 0.94 -10.73 4.14
#